data_f7685194dd536d39abfa8aa510f4473f
#
_entry.id   f7685194dd536d39abfa8aa510f4473f
#
_cell.length_a   1.000
_cell.length_b   1.000
_cell.length_c   1.000
_cell.angle_alpha   90.00
_cell.angle_beta   90.00
_cell.angle_gamma   90.00
#
_symmetry.space_group_name_H-M   'P 1'
#
loop_
_entity.id
_entity.type
_entity.pdbx_description
1 polymer ?
#
loop_
_entity_poly.entity_id
_entity_poly.type
_entity_poly.pdbx_seq_one_letter_code
_entity_poly.pdbx_strand_id
1 'polypeptide(L)'
;MLSSTQIDRENDIVIAKVREMLLALERGATRVILAAQQAANEANDDKFKAYVAFREVVDDFDTLAIVIEYKLKRLRDEKAVALSEKFDELTAFMLSSIVTASLHFLRILAEKRELPLGARDVFKSELRSLYHAKERIESERYVNRLNERTRADLIAAEQILEVVIERAPRLLRFDDKED
;
A
#
# COMPACT_ATOMS: atom_id res chain seq x y z
N MET A 1 7.77 16.23 -37.22
CA MET A 1 6.67 16.66 -36.31
C MET A 1 5.48 15.76 -36.58
N LEU A 2 4.97 15.09 -35.56
CA LEU A 2 3.74 14.28 -35.71
C LEU A 2 2.54 15.22 -35.95
N SER A 3 1.57 14.82 -36.77
CA SER A 3 0.37 15.62 -36.99
C SER A 3 -0.52 15.57 -35.73
N SER A 4 -1.33 16.62 -35.49
CA SER A 4 -2.28 16.67 -34.35
C SER A 4 -3.12 15.41 -34.28
N THR A 5 -3.61 14.90 -35.40
CA THR A 5 -4.42 13.66 -35.52
C THR A 5 -3.66 12.39 -35.09
N GLN A 6 -2.32 12.36 -35.24
CA GLN A 6 -1.51 11.23 -34.76
C GLN A 6 -1.35 11.27 -33.25
N ILE A 7 -1.13 12.44 -32.69
CA ILE A 7 -1.00 12.65 -31.24
C ILE A 7 -2.31 12.27 -30.54
N ASP A 8 -3.47 12.65 -31.10
CA ASP A 8 -4.78 12.32 -30.54
C ASP A 8 -5.04 10.81 -30.54
N ARG A 9 -4.68 10.11 -31.63
CA ARG A 9 -4.81 8.64 -31.70
C ARG A 9 -3.88 7.92 -30.70
N GLU A 10 -2.67 8.38 -30.52
CA GLU A 10 -1.73 7.82 -29.55
C GLU A 10 -2.25 8.02 -28.12
N ASN A 11 -2.80 9.19 -27.80
CA ASN A 11 -3.43 9.47 -26.50
C ASN A 11 -4.64 8.57 -26.24
N ASP A 12 -5.52 8.36 -27.22
CA ASP A 12 -6.68 7.48 -27.06
C ASP A 12 -6.27 6.02 -26.80
N ILE A 13 -5.22 5.53 -27.44
CA ILE A 13 -4.66 4.19 -27.18
C ILE A 13 -4.12 4.09 -25.76
N VAL A 14 -3.38 5.10 -25.30
CA VAL A 14 -2.83 5.12 -23.93
C VAL A 14 -3.95 5.20 -22.91
N ILE A 15 -4.99 6.01 -23.13
CA ILE A 15 -6.17 6.13 -22.28
C ILE A 15 -6.90 4.78 -22.15
N ALA A 16 -7.13 4.09 -23.27
CA ALA A 16 -7.76 2.77 -23.26
C ALA A 16 -6.94 1.77 -22.42
N LYS A 17 -5.62 1.76 -22.61
CA LYS A 17 -4.72 0.89 -21.83
C LYS A 17 -4.70 1.23 -20.36
N VAL A 18 -4.71 2.50 -19.98
CA VAL A 18 -4.80 2.93 -18.57
C VAL A 18 -6.11 2.49 -17.93
N ARG A 19 -7.24 2.56 -18.65
CA ARG A 19 -8.54 2.05 -18.17
C ARG A 19 -8.50 0.55 -17.88
N GLU A 20 -7.91 -0.25 -18.78
CA GLU A 20 -7.74 -1.69 -18.54
C GLU A 20 -6.88 -1.97 -17.31
N MET A 21 -5.80 -1.21 -17.15
CA MET A 21 -4.90 -1.34 -15.99
C MET A 21 -5.60 -0.92 -14.70
N LEU A 22 -6.44 0.13 -14.70
CA LEU A 22 -7.24 0.53 -13.54
C LEU A 22 -8.26 -0.54 -13.14
N LEU A 23 -8.88 -1.23 -14.09
CA LEU A 23 -9.74 -2.38 -13.79
C LEU A 23 -8.96 -3.55 -13.18
N ALA A 24 -7.72 -3.77 -13.61
CA ALA A 24 -6.84 -4.76 -13.00
C ALA A 24 -6.43 -4.33 -11.58
N LEU A 25 -6.14 -3.05 -11.37
CA LEU A 25 -5.81 -2.48 -10.06
C LEU A 25 -6.99 -2.61 -9.08
N GLU A 26 -8.23 -2.36 -9.52
CA GLU A 26 -9.43 -2.51 -8.71
C GLU A 26 -9.64 -3.97 -8.26
N ARG A 27 -9.41 -4.92 -9.16
CA ARG A 27 -9.40 -6.34 -8.80
C ARG A 27 -8.26 -6.68 -7.83
N GLY A 28 -7.09 -6.06 -8.00
CA GLY A 28 -5.96 -6.15 -7.07
C GLY A 28 -6.34 -5.65 -5.69
N ALA A 29 -6.99 -4.49 -5.58
CA ALA A 29 -7.46 -3.94 -4.31
C ALA A 29 -8.41 -4.90 -3.58
N THR A 30 -9.34 -5.55 -4.30
CA THR A 30 -10.21 -6.58 -3.71
C THR A 30 -9.42 -7.78 -3.20
N ARG A 31 -8.40 -8.23 -3.93
CA ARG A 31 -7.52 -9.33 -3.50
C ARG A 31 -6.75 -8.96 -2.24
N VAL A 32 -6.26 -7.71 -2.12
CA VAL A 32 -5.57 -7.21 -0.92
C VAL A 32 -6.46 -7.32 0.31
N ILE A 33 -7.73 -6.93 0.22
CA ILE A 33 -8.67 -7.05 1.36
C ILE A 33 -8.83 -8.50 1.79
N LEU A 34 -9.08 -9.39 0.84
CA LEU A 34 -9.29 -10.82 1.13
C LEU A 34 -8.03 -11.43 1.75
N ALA A 35 -6.86 -11.10 1.22
CA ALA A 35 -5.58 -11.57 1.75
C ALA A 35 -5.30 -10.99 3.15
N ALA A 36 -5.64 -9.71 3.40
CA ALA A 36 -5.54 -9.10 4.73
C ALA A 36 -6.44 -9.77 5.75
N GLN A 37 -7.70 -10.08 5.39
CA GLN A 37 -8.63 -10.80 6.24
C GLN A 37 -8.15 -12.22 6.54
N GLN A 38 -7.63 -12.92 5.55
CA GLN A 38 -7.05 -14.24 5.73
C GLN A 38 -5.82 -14.19 6.64
N ALA A 39 -4.90 -13.24 6.42
CA ALA A 39 -3.74 -13.05 7.28
C ALA A 39 -4.13 -12.75 8.73
N ALA A 40 -5.21 -11.98 8.94
CA ALA A 40 -5.75 -11.70 10.25
C ALA A 40 -6.31 -12.95 10.95
N ASN A 41 -7.05 -13.79 10.20
CA ASN A 41 -7.66 -15.01 10.74
C ASN A 41 -6.63 -16.12 11.03
N GLU A 42 -5.58 -16.21 10.22
CA GLU A 42 -4.52 -17.21 10.30
C GLU A 42 -3.25 -16.71 11.01
N ALA A 43 -3.32 -15.60 11.71
CA ALA A 43 -2.17 -14.99 12.37
C ALA A 43 -1.54 -15.87 13.47
N ASN A 44 -2.20 -16.95 13.87
CA ASN A 44 -1.66 -17.99 14.75
C ASN A 44 -0.85 -19.08 14.02
N ASP A 45 -0.78 -19.06 12.70
CA ASP A 45 0.13 -19.95 11.94
C ASP A 45 1.59 -19.56 12.24
N ASP A 46 2.36 -20.51 12.78
CA ASP A 46 3.78 -20.34 13.15
C ASP A 46 4.69 -19.98 11.96
N LYS A 47 4.19 -20.11 10.74
CA LYS A 47 4.94 -19.88 9.51
C LYS A 47 4.60 -18.54 8.82
N PHE A 48 3.67 -17.77 9.35
CA PHE A 48 3.23 -16.51 8.75
C PHE A 48 2.85 -16.59 7.26
N LYS A 49 2.39 -17.74 6.78
CA LYS A 49 2.13 -17.98 5.35
C LYS A 49 1.08 -17.02 4.78
N ALA A 50 -0.03 -16.86 5.49
CA ALA A 50 -1.10 -15.96 5.05
C ALA A 50 -0.64 -14.49 5.03
N TYR A 51 0.24 -14.12 5.97
CA TYR A 51 0.86 -12.80 5.99
C TYR A 51 1.81 -12.60 4.79
N VAL A 52 2.64 -13.56 4.47
CA VAL A 52 3.53 -13.50 3.30
C VAL A 52 2.70 -13.37 2.02
N ALA A 53 1.64 -14.18 1.86
CA ALA A 53 0.73 -14.10 0.72
C ALA A 53 0.04 -12.73 0.62
N PHE A 54 -0.34 -12.14 1.75
CA PHE A 54 -0.85 -10.76 1.79
C PHE A 54 0.18 -9.76 1.24
N ARG A 55 1.44 -9.88 1.65
CA ARG A 55 2.51 -8.99 1.18
C ARG A 55 2.78 -9.13 -0.33
N GLU A 56 2.77 -10.34 -0.85
CA GLU A 56 2.91 -10.57 -2.30
C GLU A 56 1.81 -9.87 -3.10
N VAL A 57 0.56 -9.92 -2.62
CA VAL A 57 -0.56 -9.22 -3.27
C VAL A 57 -0.42 -7.69 -3.19
N VAL A 58 0.13 -7.17 -2.09
CA VAL A 58 0.45 -5.74 -1.94
C VAL A 58 1.53 -5.32 -2.93
N ASP A 59 2.61 -6.09 -3.06
CA ASP A 59 3.72 -5.80 -3.97
C ASP A 59 3.27 -5.84 -5.43
N ASP A 60 2.42 -6.79 -5.81
CA ASP A 60 1.78 -6.85 -7.13
C ASP A 60 0.97 -5.57 -7.43
N PHE A 61 0.19 -5.12 -6.44
CA PHE A 61 -0.59 -3.89 -6.57
C PHE A 61 0.31 -2.66 -6.74
N ASP A 62 1.33 -2.50 -5.90
CA ASP A 62 2.26 -1.37 -5.96
C ASP A 62 3.02 -1.34 -7.29
N THR A 63 3.44 -2.49 -7.80
CA THR A 63 4.08 -2.60 -9.11
C THR A 63 3.18 -2.08 -10.23
N LEU A 64 1.92 -2.51 -10.24
CA LEU A 64 0.95 -2.04 -11.23
C LEU A 64 0.63 -0.54 -11.06
N ALA A 65 0.52 -0.07 -9.83
CA ALA A 65 0.26 1.32 -9.51
C ALA A 65 1.37 2.25 -10.04
N ILE A 66 2.64 1.87 -9.90
CA ILE A 66 3.79 2.62 -10.44
C ILE A 66 3.67 2.77 -11.96
N VAL A 67 3.33 1.70 -12.67
CA VAL A 67 3.18 1.73 -14.14
C VAL A 67 2.01 2.63 -14.57
N ILE A 68 0.88 2.56 -13.85
CA ILE A 68 -0.28 3.42 -14.13
C ILE A 68 0.08 4.89 -13.90
N GLU A 69 0.67 5.21 -12.75
CA GLU A 69 1.05 6.57 -12.41
C GLU A 69 2.01 7.18 -13.44
N TYR A 70 3.00 6.41 -13.89
CA TYR A 70 3.92 6.83 -14.94
C TYR A 70 3.19 7.16 -16.25
N LYS A 71 2.18 6.36 -16.64
CA LYS A 71 1.37 6.62 -17.84
C LYS A 71 0.47 7.84 -17.67
N LEU A 72 -0.19 7.99 -16.51
CA LEU A 72 -1.06 9.13 -16.21
C LEU A 72 -0.30 10.45 -16.27
N LYS A 73 0.91 10.53 -15.72
CA LYS A 73 1.77 11.73 -15.77
C LYS A 73 2.12 12.19 -17.20
N ARG A 74 2.03 11.32 -18.17
CA ARG A 74 2.33 11.62 -19.58
C ARG A 74 1.10 12.01 -20.39
N LEU A 75 -0.09 11.77 -19.88
CA LEU A 75 -1.35 12.17 -20.52
C LEU A 75 -1.62 13.65 -20.23
N ARG A 76 -1.90 14.41 -21.29
CA ARG A 76 -2.27 15.83 -21.20
C ARG A 76 -3.70 16.08 -21.65
N ASP A 77 -4.58 15.12 -21.41
CA ASP A 77 -5.98 15.13 -21.85
C ASP A 77 -6.89 15.35 -20.65
N GLU A 78 -7.97 16.08 -20.80
CA GLU A 78 -9.02 16.24 -19.77
C GLU A 78 -9.56 14.88 -19.28
N LYS A 79 -9.62 13.89 -20.19
CA LYS A 79 -10.01 12.51 -19.84
C LYS A 79 -9.05 11.87 -18.82
N ALA A 80 -7.79 12.34 -18.76
CA ALA A 80 -6.81 11.85 -17.78
C ALA A 80 -7.16 12.27 -16.34
N VAL A 81 -7.89 13.34 -16.14
CA VAL A 81 -8.29 13.82 -14.80
C VAL A 81 -9.14 12.77 -14.11
N ALA A 82 -10.22 12.28 -14.75
CA ALA A 82 -11.09 11.26 -14.18
C ALA A 82 -10.34 9.92 -13.92
N LEU A 83 -9.38 9.57 -14.79
CA LEU A 83 -8.56 8.38 -14.58
C LEU A 83 -7.59 8.55 -13.40
N SER A 84 -7.04 9.76 -13.23
CA SER A 84 -6.18 10.08 -12.08
C SER A 84 -6.96 10.06 -10.76
N GLU A 85 -8.18 10.58 -10.75
CA GLU A 85 -9.06 10.52 -9.59
C GLU A 85 -9.38 9.09 -9.18
N LYS A 86 -9.75 8.24 -10.15
CA LYS A 86 -9.99 6.81 -9.89
C LYS A 86 -8.73 6.10 -9.38
N PHE A 87 -7.57 6.41 -9.95
CA PHE A 87 -6.29 5.89 -9.48
C PHE A 87 -6.01 6.29 -8.04
N ASP A 88 -6.25 7.55 -7.69
CA ASP A 88 -6.04 8.08 -6.34
C ASP A 88 -6.98 7.45 -5.32
N GLU A 89 -8.25 7.21 -5.70
CA GLU A 89 -9.21 6.48 -4.85
C GLU A 89 -8.73 5.06 -4.53
N LEU A 90 -8.33 4.31 -5.57
CA LEU A 90 -7.84 2.94 -5.40
C LEU A 90 -6.55 2.89 -4.57
N THR A 91 -5.64 3.85 -4.78
CA THR A 91 -4.39 3.94 -4.03
C THR A 91 -4.64 4.31 -2.57
N ALA A 92 -5.50 5.29 -2.28
CA ALA A 92 -5.87 5.66 -0.92
C ALA A 92 -6.53 4.49 -0.17
N PHE A 93 -7.42 3.76 -0.85
CA PHE A 93 -8.07 2.58 -0.31
C PHE A 93 -7.05 1.46 0.03
N MET A 94 -6.10 1.22 -0.86
CA MET A 94 -5.03 0.25 -0.67
C MET A 94 -4.14 0.62 0.53
N LEU A 95 -3.69 1.89 0.61
CA LEU A 95 -2.89 2.37 1.73
C LEU A 95 -3.64 2.24 3.06
N SER A 96 -4.95 2.55 3.08
CA SER A 96 -5.80 2.32 4.26
C SER A 96 -5.83 0.85 4.67
N SER A 97 -5.93 -0.05 3.70
CA SER A 97 -5.95 -1.50 3.96
C SER A 97 -4.61 -2.00 4.51
N ILE A 98 -3.48 -1.46 4.02
CA ILE A 98 -2.15 -1.77 4.56
C ILE A 98 -2.06 -1.31 6.01
N VAL A 99 -2.42 -0.07 6.32
CA VAL A 99 -2.37 0.46 7.69
C VAL A 99 -3.18 -0.41 8.64
N THR A 100 -4.43 -0.73 8.30
CA THR A 100 -5.31 -1.56 9.13
C THR A 100 -4.74 -2.97 9.33
N ALA A 101 -4.25 -3.61 8.26
CA ALA A 101 -3.68 -4.96 8.32
C ALA A 101 -2.39 -4.99 9.13
N SER A 102 -1.51 -4.00 8.94
CA SER A 102 -0.25 -3.87 9.69
C SER A 102 -0.50 -3.71 11.18
N LEU A 103 -1.42 -2.82 11.56
CA LEU A 103 -1.81 -2.63 12.96
C LEU A 103 -2.34 -3.90 13.60
N HIS A 104 -3.23 -4.61 12.88
CA HIS A 104 -3.79 -5.86 13.38
C HIS A 104 -2.70 -6.90 13.59
N PHE A 105 -1.81 -7.06 12.62
CA PHE A 105 -0.69 -8.00 12.70
C PHE A 105 0.28 -7.67 13.84
N LEU A 106 0.65 -6.39 14.01
CA LEU A 106 1.52 -5.95 15.10
C LEU A 106 0.90 -6.20 16.49
N ARG A 107 -0.42 -6.02 16.63
CA ARG A 107 -1.15 -6.35 17.88
C ARG A 107 -1.07 -7.84 18.19
N ILE A 108 -1.31 -8.70 17.20
CA ILE A 108 -1.21 -10.16 17.40
C ILE A 108 0.20 -10.57 17.79
N LEU A 109 1.23 -10.01 17.16
CA LEU A 109 2.61 -10.28 17.55
C LEU A 109 2.91 -9.85 18.98
N ALA A 110 2.37 -8.71 19.42
CA ALA A 110 2.56 -8.20 20.78
C ALA A 110 1.88 -9.08 21.86
N GLU A 111 0.82 -9.79 21.52
CA GLU A 111 0.08 -10.70 22.42
C GLU A 111 0.74 -12.09 22.56
N LYS A 112 1.63 -12.46 21.64
CA LYS A 112 2.31 -13.76 21.70
C LYS A 112 3.35 -13.79 22.82
N ARG A 113 3.32 -14.82 23.64
CA ARG A 113 4.31 -15.05 24.73
C ARG A 113 5.67 -15.47 24.17
N GLU A 114 5.67 -16.23 23.10
CA GLU A 114 6.87 -16.69 22.39
C GLU A 114 6.75 -16.31 20.92
N LEU A 115 7.77 -15.66 20.40
CA LEU A 115 7.81 -15.28 18.99
C LEU A 115 8.43 -16.41 18.17
N PRO A 116 7.81 -16.81 17.06
CA PRO A 116 8.40 -17.79 16.15
C PRO A 116 9.75 -17.33 15.59
N LEU A 117 10.52 -18.31 15.11
CA LEU A 117 11.78 -18.02 14.41
C LEU A 117 11.50 -17.11 13.21
N GLY A 118 12.28 -16.03 13.06
CA GLY A 118 12.08 -15.04 11.99
C GLY A 118 11.07 -13.93 12.31
N ALA A 119 10.34 -14.02 13.43
CA ALA A 119 9.35 -13.00 13.80
C ALA A 119 9.93 -11.57 13.90
N ARG A 120 11.21 -11.46 14.28
CA ARG A 120 11.90 -10.17 14.35
C ARG A 120 11.98 -9.48 12.98
N ASP A 121 12.32 -10.22 11.94
CA ASP A 121 12.46 -9.67 10.59
C ASP A 121 11.09 -9.31 10.02
N VAL A 122 10.09 -10.16 10.26
CA VAL A 122 8.70 -9.87 9.89
C VAL A 122 8.20 -8.62 10.62
N PHE A 123 8.45 -8.50 11.91
CA PHE A 123 8.08 -7.33 12.72
C PHE A 123 8.75 -6.05 12.16
N LYS A 124 10.06 -6.10 11.87
CA LYS A 124 10.82 -4.99 11.30
C LYS A 124 10.26 -4.58 9.93
N SER A 125 9.99 -5.55 9.06
CA SER A 125 9.39 -5.33 7.75
C SER A 125 8.02 -4.67 7.86
N GLU A 126 7.20 -5.12 8.82
CA GLU A 126 5.86 -4.60 9.01
C GLU A 126 5.84 -3.17 9.55
N LEU A 127 6.73 -2.85 10.49
CA LEU A 127 6.90 -1.48 10.97
C LEU A 127 7.31 -0.52 9.84
N ARG A 128 8.22 -0.94 8.98
CA ARG A 128 8.63 -0.15 7.81
C ARG A 128 7.45 0.07 6.86
N SER A 129 6.68 -0.97 6.59
CA SER A 129 5.51 -0.90 5.74
C SER A 129 4.43 0.03 6.29
N LEU A 130 4.16 -0.07 7.60
CA LEU A 130 3.24 0.82 8.30
C LEU A 130 3.70 2.27 8.20
N TYR A 131 4.98 2.54 8.45
CA TYR A 131 5.57 3.87 8.35
C TYR A 131 5.38 4.46 6.94
N HIS A 132 5.76 3.72 5.90
CA HIS A 132 5.63 4.19 4.52
C HIS A 132 4.18 4.38 4.08
N ALA A 133 3.29 3.46 4.48
CA ALA A 133 1.87 3.61 4.16
C ALA A 133 1.27 4.85 4.87
N LYS A 134 1.67 5.11 6.12
CA LYS A 134 1.27 6.30 6.88
C LYS A 134 1.74 7.59 6.17
N GLU A 135 3.04 7.70 5.86
CA GLU A 135 3.57 8.88 5.19
C GLU A 135 2.87 9.16 3.84
N ARG A 136 2.65 8.12 3.04
CA ARG A 136 2.00 8.27 1.74
C ARG A 136 0.54 8.70 1.87
N ILE A 137 -0.22 8.09 2.79
CA ILE A 137 -1.66 8.34 2.92
C ILE A 137 -1.97 9.71 3.54
N GLU A 138 -1.08 10.24 4.38
CA GLU A 138 -1.19 11.57 4.99
C GLU A 138 -0.76 12.70 4.04
N SER A 139 -0.23 12.39 2.87
CA SER A 139 0.09 13.39 1.87
C SER A 139 -1.16 14.16 1.41
N GLU A 140 -0.97 15.40 0.94
CA GLU A 140 -2.06 16.26 0.42
C GLU A 140 -2.92 15.56 -0.64
N ARG A 141 -2.34 14.62 -1.38
CA ARG A 141 -3.00 13.87 -2.44
C ARG A 141 -4.09 12.93 -1.91
N TYR A 142 -3.91 12.37 -0.71
CA TYR A 142 -4.78 11.30 -0.19
C TYR A 142 -5.53 11.67 1.08
N VAL A 143 -5.07 12.64 1.85
CA VAL A 143 -5.61 12.97 3.18
C VAL A 143 -7.12 13.25 3.18
N ASN A 144 -7.63 13.85 2.11
CA ASN A 144 -9.06 14.18 1.96
C ASN A 144 -9.93 12.99 1.58
N ARG A 145 -9.33 11.82 1.27
CA ARG A 145 -10.03 10.58 0.88
C ARG A 145 -10.17 9.60 2.06
N LEU A 146 -9.71 9.98 3.24
CA LEU A 146 -9.69 9.12 4.42
C LEU A 146 -11.06 9.09 5.11
N ASN A 147 -11.54 7.89 5.40
CA ASN A 147 -12.69 7.70 6.27
C ASN A 147 -12.29 7.75 7.76
N GLU A 148 -13.29 7.81 8.65
CA GLU A 148 -13.08 7.91 10.11
C GLU A 148 -12.28 6.72 10.67
N ARG A 149 -12.54 5.52 10.18
CA ARG A 149 -11.80 4.31 10.61
C ARG A 149 -10.33 4.43 10.27
N THR A 150 -9.99 4.81 9.04
CA THR A 150 -8.59 5.00 8.63
C THR A 150 -7.91 6.08 9.45
N ARG A 151 -8.60 7.18 9.80
CA ARG A 151 -8.05 8.22 10.68
C ARG A 151 -7.74 7.69 12.08
N ALA A 152 -8.62 6.87 12.66
CA ALA A 152 -8.39 6.22 13.94
C ALA A 152 -7.20 5.24 13.88
N ASP A 153 -7.09 4.46 12.80
CA ASP A 153 -5.97 3.54 12.58
C ASP A 153 -4.64 4.31 12.42
N LEU A 154 -4.63 5.48 11.78
CA LEU A 154 -3.44 6.32 11.64
C LEU A 154 -2.96 6.87 13.00
N ILE A 155 -3.88 7.28 13.86
CA ILE A 155 -3.53 7.71 15.25
C ILE A 155 -2.88 6.54 16.00
N ALA A 156 -3.46 5.34 15.90
CA ALA A 156 -2.89 4.16 16.53
C ALA A 156 -1.51 3.78 15.94
N ALA A 157 -1.34 3.95 14.63
CA ALA A 157 -0.05 3.75 13.95
C ALA A 157 1.01 4.72 14.46
N GLU A 158 0.66 6.00 14.60
CA GLU A 158 1.55 7.03 15.11
C GLU A 158 2.05 6.69 16.53
N GLN A 159 1.16 6.31 17.43
CA GLN A 159 1.51 5.91 18.80
C GLN A 159 2.50 4.73 18.83
N ILE A 160 2.30 3.72 17.98
CA ILE A 160 3.21 2.58 17.89
C ILE A 160 4.58 3.02 17.34
N LEU A 161 4.59 3.82 16.28
CA LEU A 161 5.82 4.28 15.63
C LEU A 161 6.61 5.21 16.56
N GLU A 162 5.97 6.10 17.30
CA GLU A 162 6.63 6.95 18.30
C GLU A 162 7.35 6.12 19.38
N VAL A 163 6.68 5.10 19.93
CA VAL A 163 7.29 4.19 20.92
C VAL A 163 8.50 3.46 20.31
N VAL A 164 8.42 3.05 19.05
CA VAL A 164 9.52 2.38 18.36
C VAL A 164 10.67 3.34 18.08
N ILE A 165 10.39 4.58 17.66
CA ILE A 165 11.39 5.62 17.42
C ILE A 165 12.16 5.93 18.70
N GLU A 166 11.48 6.04 19.84
CA GLU A 166 12.10 6.33 21.12
C GLU A 166 12.94 5.17 21.66
N ARG A 167 12.41 3.93 21.61
CA ARG A 167 13.00 2.77 22.31
C ARG A 167 13.88 1.90 21.41
N ALA A 168 13.61 1.86 20.11
CA ALA A 168 14.31 1.00 19.16
C ALA A 168 14.45 1.67 17.78
N PRO A 169 15.08 2.86 17.67
CA PRO A 169 15.14 3.63 16.41
C PRO A 169 15.84 2.86 15.28
N ARG A 170 16.70 1.89 15.62
CA ARG A 170 17.37 1.03 14.61
C ARG A 170 16.42 0.15 13.82
N LEU A 171 15.20 -0.12 14.33
CA LEU A 171 14.20 -0.91 13.60
C LEU A 171 13.63 -0.16 12.38
N LEU A 172 13.68 1.17 12.38
CA LEU A 172 13.18 2.01 11.29
C LEU A 172 14.28 2.53 10.37
N ARG A 173 15.57 2.22 10.66
CA ARG A 173 16.66 2.61 9.74
C ARG A 173 16.59 1.76 8.47
N PHE A 174 16.59 2.44 7.32
CA PHE A 174 16.48 1.83 6.00
C PHE A 174 17.84 1.52 5.36
N ASP A 175 18.93 1.96 5.99
CA ASP A 175 20.28 1.68 5.50
C ASP A 175 20.66 0.25 5.88
N ASP A 176 20.35 -0.69 4.99
CA ASP A 176 20.86 -2.05 5.03
C ASP A 176 22.30 -2.05 4.48
N LYS A 177 23.22 -1.40 5.20
CA LYS A 177 24.62 -1.80 5.15
C LYS A 177 24.82 -2.70 6.36
N GLU A 178 24.60 -3.98 6.12
CA GLU A 178 25.16 -5.03 6.96
C GLU A 178 26.70 -4.91 6.84
N ASP A 179 27.34 -4.49 7.94
CA ASP A 179 28.76 -4.73 8.17
C ASP A 179 28.96 -6.19 8.59
#